data_9945f0625a6c617359812b4bc73a7026
#
_entry.id   9945f0625a6c617359812b4bc73a7026
#
_cell.length_a   1.000
_cell.length_b   1.000
_cell.length_c   1.000
_cell.angle_alpha   90.00
_cell.angle_beta   90.00
_cell.angle_gamma   90.00
#
_symmetry.space_group_name_H-M   'P 1'
#
loop_
_entity.id
_entity.type
_entity.pdbx_description
1 polymer ?
#
loop_
_entity_poly.entity_id
_entity_poly.type
_entity_poly.pdbx_seq_one_letter_code
_entity_poly.pdbx_strand_id
1 'polypeptide(L)'
;MAGPEPDTPIEERLGSALRGTDATIAVAESCTGGLVGSLLTDVPGSSDYFDRSLVTYSSRAKRALLAVPREDLDAHGAVSAPVARAMARGARDTADTTWGVATTGIAGPDGGTDAKPVGTVHIGVARAGAWGSGDSATATEHHVFEGSRREIKGRIARRALAAVLERLDERRKPNSNDTA
;
A
#
# COMPACT_ATOMS: atom_id res chain seq x y z
N MET A 1 -16.23 -22.40 -5.36
CA MET A 1 -16.64 -21.32 -4.45
C MET A 1 -16.89 -20.07 -5.29
N ALA A 2 -18.06 -19.44 -5.16
CA ALA A 2 -18.36 -18.19 -5.86
C ALA A 2 -17.38 -17.11 -5.39
N GLY A 3 -16.84 -16.32 -6.33
CA GLY A 3 -16.04 -15.14 -6.00
C GLY A 3 -16.88 -14.12 -5.23
N PRO A 4 -16.25 -13.18 -4.52
CA PRO A 4 -16.98 -12.16 -3.79
C PRO A 4 -17.86 -11.35 -4.73
N GLU A 5 -19.07 -11.02 -4.26
CA GLU A 5 -20.04 -10.17 -4.97
C GLU A 5 -19.43 -8.81 -5.33
N PRO A 6 -19.84 -8.16 -6.44
CA PRO A 6 -19.30 -6.86 -6.88
C PRO A 6 -19.37 -5.75 -5.82
N ASP A 7 -20.35 -5.80 -4.92
CA ASP A 7 -20.58 -4.83 -3.86
C ASP A 7 -19.81 -5.12 -2.55
N THR A 8 -19.05 -6.22 -2.48
CA THR A 8 -18.26 -6.55 -1.29
C THR A 8 -17.16 -5.49 -1.06
N PRO A 9 -17.01 -4.92 0.15
CA PRO A 9 -15.97 -3.95 0.47
C PRO A 9 -14.58 -4.44 0.11
N ILE A 10 -13.71 -3.53 -0.33
CA ILE A 10 -12.36 -3.87 -0.81
C ILE A 10 -11.52 -4.55 0.27
N GLU A 11 -11.68 -4.14 1.53
CA GLU A 11 -11.00 -4.72 2.69
C GLU A 11 -11.37 -6.19 2.92
N GLU A 12 -12.62 -6.56 2.72
CA GLU A 12 -13.09 -7.94 2.83
C GLU A 12 -12.59 -8.80 1.65
N ARG A 13 -12.64 -8.25 0.43
CA ARG A 13 -12.13 -8.91 -0.77
C ARG A 13 -10.64 -9.20 -0.64
N LEU A 14 -9.87 -8.21 -0.20
CA LEU A 14 -8.43 -8.36 0.00
C LEU A 14 -8.15 -9.38 1.12
N GLY A 15 -8.85 -9.30 2.25
CA GLY A 15 -8.70 -10.24 3.35
C GLY A 15 -8.95 -11.68 2.92
N SER A 16 -10.01 -11.93 2.13
CA SER A 16 -10.30 -13.24 1.55
C SER A 16 -9.19 -13.72 0.60
N ALA A 17 -8.65 -12.82 -0.23
CA ALA A 17 -7.60 -13.14 -1.17
C ALA A 17 -6.27 -13.46 -0.47
N LEU A 18 -5.90 -12.71 0.57
CA LEU A 18 -4.71 -12.94 1.38
C LEU A 18 -4.79 -14.29 2.11
N ARG A 19 -5.91 -14.58 2.79
CA ARG A 19 -6.12 -15.90 3.41
C ARG A 19 -6.08 -17.04 2.41
N GLY A 20 -6.69 -16.86 1.24
CA GLY A 20 -6.71 -17.88 0.18
C GLY A 20 -5.34 -18.18 -0.44
N THR A 21 -4.31 -17.40 -0.14
CA THR A 21 -2.93 -17.58 -0.61
C THR A 21 -1.91 -17.70 0.51
N ASP A 22 -2.38 -17.77 1.77
CA ASP A 22 -1.53 -17.80 2.97
C ASP A 22 -0.51 -16.64 3.01
N ALA A 23 -0.94 -15.48 2.49
CA ALA A 23 -0.11 -14.29 2.35
C ALA A 23 -0.39 -13.30 3.48
N THR A 24 0.65 -12.62 3.93
CA THR A 24 0.60 -11.61 4.99
C THR A 24 0.86 -10.20 4.45
N ILE A 25 0.38 -9.19 5.18
CA ILE A 25 0.52 -7.79 4.79
C ILE A 25 0.89 -6.88 5.96
N ALA A 26 1.79 -5.92 5.70
CA ALA A 26 2.07 -4.79 6.56
C ALA A 26 1.85 -3.46 5.82
N VAL A 27 1.54 -2.41 6.56
CA VAL A 27 1.16 -1.10 6.03
C VAL A 27 2.06 0.00 6.55
N ALA A 28 2.45 0.94 5.68
CA ALA A 28 3.11 2.18 6.02
C ALA A 28 2.22 3.37 5.62
N GLU A 29 1.81 4.18 6.57
CA GLU A 29 0.89 5.28 6.34
C GLU A 29 1.51 6.64 6.62
N SER A 30 1.21 7.60 5.76
CA SER A 30 1.49 9.00 6.00
C SER A 30 0.20 9.81 5.97
N CYS A 31 -0.27 10.21 4.79
CA CYS A 31 -1.46 11.06 4.66
C CYS A 31 -2.77 10.39 5.11
N THR A 32 -2.87 9.09 5.13
CA THR A 32 -4.06 8.33 5.59
C THR A 32 -4.16 8.23 7.10
N GLY A 33 -3.01 8.26 7.81
CA GLY A 33 -2.95 8.40 9.27
C GLY A 33 -3.60 7.26 10.05
N GLY A 34 -3.41 6.01 9.64
CA GLY A 34 -3.94 4.81 10.29
C GLY A 34 -5.21 4.24 9.65
N LEU A 35 -5.76 4.91 8.63
CA LEU A 35 -7.04 4.51 8.04
C LEU A 35 -6.93 3.19 7.25
N VAL A 36 -5.79 2.92 6.59
CA VAL A 36 -5.59 1.66 5.86
C VAL A 36 -5.56 0.48 6.83
N GLY A 37 -4.81 0.62 7.93
CA GLY A 37 -4.76 -0.39 8.99
C GLY A 37 -6.13 -0.59 9.65
N SER A 38 -6.88 0.50 9.89
CA SER A 38 -8.25 0.44 10.42
C SER A 38 -9.17 -0.39 9.54
N LEU A 39 -9.20 -0.12 8.21
CA LEU A 39 -10.02 -0.88 7.27
C LEU A 39 -9.67 -2.38 7.28
N LEU A 40 -8.39 -2.73 7.36
CA LEU A 40 -8.00 -4.14 7.43
C LEU A 40 -8.47 -4.82 8.72
N THR A 41 -8.45 -4.10 9.85
CA THR A 41 -8.87 -4.64 11.14
C THR A 41 -10.38 -4.65 11.35
N ASP A 42 -11.15 -3.92 10.53
CA ASP A 42 -12.62 -4.01 10.50
C ASP A 42 -13.11 -5.38 10.01
N VAL A 43 -12.24 -6.16 9.34
CA VAL A 43 -12.57 -7.49 8.82
C VAL A 43 -12.32 -8.56 9.90
N PRO A 44 -13.33 -9.32 10.34
CA PRO A 44 -13.14 -10.43 11.27
C PRO A 44 -12.12 -11.44 10.76
N GLY A 45 -11.20 -11.88 11.63
CA GLY A 45 -10.11 -12.80 11.27
C GLY A 45 -8.93 -12.12 10.54
N SER A 46 -8.81 -10.80 10.61
CA SER A 46 -7.68 -10.07 10.03
C SER A 46 -6.32 -10.46 10.64
N SER A 47 -6.30 -11.00 11.86
CA SER A 47 -5.09 -11.53 12.49
C SER A 47 -4.39 -12.65 11.70
N ASP A 48 -5.09 -13.30 10.78
CA ASP A 48 -4.51 -14.36 9.96
C ASP A 48 -3.55 -13.82 8.89
N TYR A 49 -3.72 -12.54 8.48
CA TYR A 49 -2.96 -11.96 7.38
C TYR A 49 -2.36 -10.58 7.67
N PHE A 50 -2.90 -9.82 8.63
CA PHE A 50 -2.46 -8.47 8.93
C PHE A 50 -1.48 -8.46 10.11
N ASP A 51 -0.23 -8.01 9.87
CA ASP A 51 0.79 -7.91 10.91
C ASP A 51 0.72 -6.55 11.64
N ARG A 52 0.90 -5.45 10.91
CA ARG A 52 0.96 -4.10 11.49
C ARG A 52 0.67 -2.99 10.49
N SER A 53 0.28 -1.82 11.04
CA SER A 53 0.32 -0.53 10.32
C SER A 53 1.22 0.46 11.07
N LEU A 54 2.16 1.06 10.35
CA LEU A 54 3.10 2.07 10.85
C LEU A 54 2.71 3.45 10.32
N VAL A 55 2.21 4.32 11.20
CA VAL A 55 1.94 5.72 10.84
C VAL A 55 3.25 6.51 10.91
N THR A 56 3.89 6.67 9.76
CA THR A 56 5.17 7.36 9.59
C THR A 56 4.95 8.74 8.99
N TYR A 57 4.37 9.65 9.78
CA TYR A 57 3.89 10.95 9.29
C TYR A 57 5.02 11.91 8.90
N SER A 58 6.08 11.96 9.71
CA SER A 58 7.26 12.80 9.44
C SER A 58 8.33 12.08 8.62
N SER A 59 9.20 12.82 7.95
CA SER A 59 10.40 12.28 7.29
C SER A 59 11.32 11.54 8.26
N ARG A 60 11.43 12.01 9.51
CA ARG A 60 12.16 11.31 10.56
C ARG A 60 11.57 9.93 10.86
N ALA A 61 10.24 9.82 10.99
CA ALA A 61 9.57 8.56 11.23
C ALA A 61 9.73 7.59 10.04
N LYS A 62 9.61 8.08 8.81
CA LYS A 62 9.87 7.28 7.59
C LYS A 62 11.27 6.67 7.59
N ARG A 63 12.28 7.46 7.96
CA ARG A 63 13.66 6.97 8.06
C ARG A 63 13.85 5.97 9.19
N ALA A 64 13.36 6.31 10.38
CA ALA A 64 13.62 5.54 11.59
C ALA A 64 12.91 4.17 11.60
N LEU A 65 11.68 4.11 11.07
CA LEU A 65 10.84 2.92 11.17
C LEU A 65 10.80 2.10 9.87
N LEU A 66 11.09 2.71 8.72
CA LEU A 66 10.96 2.07 7.41
C LEU A 66 12.26 2.09 6.60
N ALA A 67 13.34 2.59 7.18
CA ALA A 67 14.64 2.75 6.52
C ALA A 67 14.55 3.52 5.17
N VAL A 68 13.62 4.46 5.03
CA VAL A 68 13.53 5.30 3.84
C VAL A 68 14.83 6.10 3.71
N PRO A 69 15.55 6.04 2.56
CA PRO A 69 16.79 6.75 2.36
C PRO A 69 16.59 8.28 2.51
N ARG A 70 17.54 8.93 3.19
CA ARG A 70 17.53 10.39 3.33
C ARG A 70 17.62 11.06 1.96
N GLU A 71 18.43 10.49 1.08
CA GLU A 71 18.68 10.96 -0.27
C GLU A 71 17.41 11.02 -1.10
N ASP A 72 16.51 10.02 -0.96
CA ASP A 72 15.22 10.02 -1.65
C ASP A 72 14.31 11.15 -1.12
N LEU A 73 14.32 11.39 0.19
CA LEU A 73 13.55 12.47 0.80
C LEU A 73 14.08 13.85 0.42
N ASP A 74 15.42 14.03 0.38
CA ASP A 74 16.07 15.28 0.03
C ASP A 74 15.90 15.60 -1.48
N ALA A 75 16.00 14.60 -2.35
CA ALA A 75 15.91 14.78 -3.80
C ALA A 75 14.47 14.91 -4.33
N HIS A 76 13.51 14.18 -3.73
CA HIS A 76 12.15 14.03 -4.30
C HIS A 76 11.04 14.55 -3.38
N GLY A 77 11.37 14.82 -2.11
CA GLY A 77 10.38 15.14 -1.07
C GLY A 77 9.57 13.94 -0.63
N ALA A 78 8.87 14.09 0.50
CA ALA A 78 8.11 12.99 1.11
C ALA A 78 6.96 12.46 0.23
N VAL A 79 6.36 13.30 -0.62
CA VAL A 79 5.27 12.94 -1.55
C VAL A 79 5.87 12.66 -2.92
N SER A 80 6.32 11.43 -3.12
CA SER A 80 6.99 11.01 -4.36
C SER A 80 6.98 9.49 -4.54
N ALA A 81 7.15 9.02 -5.78
CA ALA A 81 7.20 7.60 -6.09
C ALA A 81 8.41 6.87 -5.45
N PRO A 82 9.65 7.43 -5.44
CA PRO A 82 10.77 6.82 -4.74
C PRO A 82 10.49 6.60 -3.25
N VAL A 83 9.94 7.61 -2.57
CA VAL A 83 9.60 7.52 -1.14
C VAL A 83 8.47 6.52 -0.89
N ALA A 84 7.40 6.49 -1.69
CA ALA A 84 6.34 5.49 -1.58
C ALA A 84 6.88 4.05 -1.76
N ARG A 85 7.80 3.88 -2.72
CA ARG A 85 8.48 2.60 -2.96
C ARG A 85 9.30 2.15 -1.76
N ALA A 86 10.12 3.05 -1.21
CA ALA A 86 10.94 2.76 -0.04
C ALA A 86 10.07 2.45 1.20
N MET A 87 8.98 3.22 1.41
CA MET A 87 8.04 2.97 2.49
C MET A 87 7.37 1.60 2.39
N ALA A 88 6.92 1.19 1.20
CA ALA A 88 6.28 -0.11 0.99
C ALA A 88 7.25 -1.27 1.25
N ARG A 89 8.51 -1.15 0.78
CA ARG A 89 9.57 -2.11 1.09
C ARG A 89 9.84 -2.17 2.59
N GLY A 90 10.01 -1.01 3.23
CA GLY A 90 10.26 -0.92 4.66
C GLY A 90 9.14 -1.55 5.49
N ALA A 91 7.88 -1.36 5.13
CA ALA A 91 6.76 -2.02 5.80
C ALA A 91 6.86 -3.55 5.69
N ARG A 92 7.05 -4.06 4.46
CA ARG A 92 7.23 -5.49 4.19
C ARG A 92 8.41 -6.10 4.98
N ASP A 93 9.56 -5.46 4.89
CA ASP A 93 10.81 -6.02 5.40
C ASP A 93 10.89 -5.97 6.93
N THR A 94 10.38 -4.90 7.57
CA THR A 94 10.36 -4.80 9.03
C THR A 94 9.32 -5.72 9.70
N ALA A 95 8.33 -6.17 8.96
CA ALA A 95 7.29 -7.07 9.41
C ALA A 95 7.50 -8.52 8.93
N ASP A 96 8.48 -8.75 8.05
CA ASP A 96 8.71 -10.04 7.40
C ASP A 96 7.44 -10.61 6.74
N THR A 97 6.67 -9.71 6.07
CA THR A 97 5.41 -10.07 5.42
C THR A 97 5.57 -10.29 3.92
N THR A 98 4.62 -11.01 3.32
CA THR A 98 4.57 -11.21 1.86
C THR A 98 4.38 -9.90 1.10
N TRP A 99 3.51 -9.02 1.64
CA TRP A 99 3.16 -7.74 1.05
C TRP A 99 3.44 -6.58 1.98
N GLY A 100 3.92 -5.48 1.40
CA GLY A 100 3.97 -4.17 2.04
C GLY A 100 3.23 -3.16 1.17
N VAL A 101 2.36 -2.36 1.77
CA VAL A 101 1.67 -1.27 1.08
C VAL A 101 1.96 0.05 1.77
N ALA A 102 2.14 1.12 0.99
CA ALA A 102 2.44 2.43 1.54
C ALA A 102 1.61 3.54 0.89
N THR A 103 1.28 4.56 1.68
CA THR A 103 0.62 5.78 1.23
C THR A 103 1.40 7.01 1.64
N THR A 104 1.73 7.89 0.70
CA THR A 104 2.28 9.22 0.97
C THR A 104 1.63 10.24 0.04
N GLY A 105 1.15 11.35 0.58
CA GLY A 105 0.36 12.29 -0.21
C GLY A 105 -0.04 13.56 0.54
N ILE A 106 -0.83 14.40 -0.11
CA ILE A 106 -1.36 15.69 0.36
C ILE A 106 -2.89 15.57 0.45
N ALA A 107 -3.40 15.33 1.65
CA ALA A 107 -4.83 15.17 1.86
C ALA A 107 -5.59 16.51 2.00
N GLY A 108 -4.88 17.64 2.04
CA GLY A 108 -5.48 18.98 2.16
C GLY A 108 -5.95 19.33 3.58
N PRO A 109 -6.62 20.50 3.76
CA PRO A 109 -6.93 21.48 2.71
C PRO A 109 -5.70 22.23 2.19
N ASP A 110 -4.63 22.31 2.99
CA ASP A 110 -3.39 23.01 2.68
C ASP A 110 -2.27 22.06 2.24
N GLY A 111 -1.12 22.62 1.83
CA GLY A 111 0.08 21.87 1.49
C GLY A 111 0.20 21.47 0.02
N GLY A 112 -0.80 21.80 -0.81
CA GLY A 112 -0.73 21.64 -2.25
C GLY A 112 0.14 22.71 -2.92
N THR A 113 0.70 22.37 -4.07
CA THR A 113 1.40 23.26 -5.01
C THR A 113 0.86 23.00 -6.42
N ASP A 114 1.21 23.86 -7.39
CA ASP A 114 0.81 23.63 -8.79
C ASP A 114 1.33 22.30 -9.33
N ALA A 115 2.53 21.89 -8.93
CA ALA A 115 3.13 20.61 -9.33
C ALA A 115 2.58 19.40 -8.55
N LYS A 116 2.10 19.59 -7.33
CA LYS A 116 1.53 18.57 -6.46
C LYS A 116 0.28 19.15 -5.77
N PRO A 117 -0.87 19.21 -6.44
CA PRO A 117 -2.08 19.77 -5.87
C PRO A 117 -2.58 18.93 -4.69
N VAL A 118 -3.51 19.51 -3.91
CA VAL A 118 -4.26 18.76 -2.88
C VAL A 118 -4.91 17.53 -3.53
N GLY A 119 -4.84 16.40 -2.86
CA GLY A 119 -5.28 15.10 -3.37
C GLY A 119 -4.19 14.27 -4.02
N THR A 120 -3.01 14.86 -4.30
CA THR A 120 -1.85 14.10 -4.81
C THR A 120 -1.44 13.01 -3.84
N VAL A 121 -1.34 11.78 -4.32
CA VAL A 121 -0.85 10.62 -3.56
C VAL A 121 0.01 9.72 -4.42
N HIS A 122 1.05 9.18 -3.82
CA HIS A 122 1.77 8.02 -4.31
C HIS A 122 1.47 6.82 -3.41
N ILE A 123 1.09 5.71 -4.03
CA ILE A 123 0.83 4.42 -3.39
C ILE A 123 1.95 3.47 -3.82
N GLY A 124 2.65 2.89 -2.87
CA GLY A 124 3.66 1.86 -3.11
C GLY A 124 3.12 0.48 -2.74
N VAL A 125 3.40 -0.53 -3.54
CA VAL A 125 3.11 -1.94 -3.22
C VAL A 125 4.38 -2.75 -3.44
N ALA A 126 4.85 -3.41 -2.40
CA ALA A 126 6.02 -4.28 -2.43
C ALA A 126 5.61 -5.72 -2.14
N ARG A 127 6.20 -6.66 -2.86
CA ARG A 127 6.02 -8.09 -2.65
C ARG A 127 7.37 -8.77 -2.41
N ALA A 128 7.41 -9.68 -1.45
CA ALA A 128 8.54 -10.56 -1.24
C ALA A 128 8.50 -11.73 -2.24
N GLY A 129 9.61 -12.01 -2.91
CA GLY A 129 9.89 -13.29 -3.55
C GLY A 129 10.55 -14.26 -2.57
N ALA A 130 10.70 -15.51 -2.95
CA ALA A 130 11.50 -16.45 -2.16
C ALA A 130 12.95 -15.95 -2.05
N TRP A 131 13.61 -16.23 -0.93
CA TRP A 131 14.99 -15.85 -0.73
C TRP A 131 15.89 -16.41 -1.85
N GLY A 132 16.68 -15.53 -2.46
CA GLY A 132 17.60 -15.89 -3.54
C GLY A 132 16.94 -16.02 -4.94
N SER A 133 15.61 -15.92 -5.06
CA SER A 133 14.94 -16.01 -6.36
C SER A 133 15.10 -14.79 -7.26
N GLY A 134 15.31 -13.61 -6.66
CA GLY A 134 15.27 -12.33 -7.38
C GLY A 134 13.86 -11.85 -7.75
N ASP A 135 12.80 -12.55 -7.34
CA ASP A 135 11.41 -12.30 -7.74
C ASP A 135 10.70 -11.25 -6.88
N SER A 136 11.38 -10.65 -5.91
CA SER A 136 10.81 -9.53 -5.16
C SER A 136 10.51 -8.36 -6.08
N ALA A 137 9.30 -7.81 -5.97
CA ALA A 137 8.84 -6.75 -6.85
C ALA A 137 8.30 -5.57 -6.06
N THR A 138 8.43 -4.36 -6.61
CA THR A 138 7.82 -3.16 -6.04
C THR A 138 7.29 -2.28 -7.16
N ALA A 139 6.04 -1.87 -7.04
CA ALA A 139 5.39 -0.95 -7.97
C ALA A 139 4.87 0.29 -7.24
N THR A 140 4.64 1.36 -7.99
CA THR A 140 4.06 2.60 -7.47
C THR A 140 2.97 3.11 -8.40
N GLU A 141 1.96 3.74 -7.81
CA GLU A 141 0.90 4.44 -8.51
C GLU A 141 0.88 5.90 -8.08
N HIS A 142 0.45 6.77 -8.98
CA HIS A 142 0.21 8.17 -8.71
C HIS A 142 -1.24 8.50 -9.02
N HIS A 143 -1.92 9.15 -8.08
CA HIS A 143 -3.29 9.62 -8.23
C HIS A 143 -3.45 11.04 -7.71
N VAL A 144 -4.48 11.74 -8.19
CA VAL A 144 -4.96 12.99 -7.63
C VAL A 144 -6.46 12.82 -7.37
N PHE A 145 -6.83 12.79 -6.09
CA PHE A 145 -8.21 12.63 -5.66
C PHE A 145 -8.83 13.97 -5.29
N GLU A 146 -10.04 14.22 -5.73
CA GLU A 146 -10.82 15.40 -5.36
C GLU A 146 -11.68 15.13 -4.12
N GLY A 147 -12.09 16.18 -3.42
CA GLY A 147 -13.00 16.14 -2.28
C GLY A 147 -12.43 16.78 -1.02
N SER A 148 -13.15 16.65 0.07
CA SER A 148 -12.69 17.05 1.41
C SER A 148 -11.54 16.15 1.86
N ARG A 149 -10.75 16.62 2.83
CA ARG A 149 -9.66 15.85 3.44
C ARG A 149 -10.08 14.43 3.86
N ARG A 150 -11.27 14.28 4.42
CA ARG A 150 -11.78 12.98 4.88
C ARG A 150 -12.09 12.06 3.71
N GLU A 151 -12.71 12.58 2.65
CA GLU A 151 -13.01 11.81 1.43
C GLU A 151 -11.73 11.41 0.70
N ILE A 152 -10.78 12.33 0.55
CA ILE A 152 -9.46 12.05 -0.04
C ILE A 152 -8.76 10.92 0.72
N LYS A 153 -8.67 10.99 2.05
CA LYS A 153 -8.10 9.91 2.87
C LYS A 153 -8.79 8.57 2.65
N GLY A 154 -10.13 8.57 2.59
CA GLY A 154 -10.92 7.36 2.36
C GLY A 154 -10.68 6.75 0.98
N ARG A 155 -10.60 7.58 -0.06
CA ARG A 155 -10.29 7.15 -1.44
C ARG A 155 -8.88 6.59 -1.54
N ILE A 156 -7.88 7.26 -0.92
CA ILE A 156 -6.49 6.78 -0.88
C ILE A 156 -6.41 5.41 -0.20
N ALA A 157 -7.04 5.26 0.97
CA ALA A 157 -6.97 4.03 1.73
C ALA A 157 -7.54 2.84 0.94
N ARG A 158 -8.73 3.01 0.35
CA ARG A 158 -9.35 1.95 -0.47
C ARG A 158 -8.56 1.66 -1.75
N ARG A 159 -8.01 2.70 -2.41
CA ARG A 159 -7.15 2.49 -3.59
C ARG A 159 -5.89 1.69 -3.22
N ALA A 160 -5.29 1.96 -2.06
CA ALA A 160 -4.11 1.23 -1.59
C ALA A 160 -4.41 -0.27 -1.41
N LEU A 161 -5.57 -0.61 -0.83
CA LEU A 161 -6.00 -2.01 -0.70
C LEU A 161 -6.29 -2.64 -2.08
N ALA A 162 -6.96 -1.90 -2.98
CA ALA A 162 -7.24 -2.36 -4.34
C ALA A 162 -5.94 -2.62 -5.12
N ALA A 163 -4.93 -1.78 -4.97
CA ALA A 163 -3.64 -1.94 -5.62
C ALA A 163 -2.91 -3.23 -5.21
N VAL A 164 -3.06 -3.67 -3.96
CA VAL A 164 -2.53 -4.97 -3.51
C VAL A 164 -3.34 -6.12 -4.11
N LEU A 165 -4.68 -6.04 -4.06
CA LEU A 165 -5.56 -7.07 -4.59
C LEU A 165 -5.33 -7.32 -6.08
N GLU A 166 -5.24 -6.27 -6.89
CA GLU A 166 -4.97 -6.34 -8.33
C GLU A 166 -3.67 -7.13 -8.62
N ARG A 167 -2.59 -6.82 -7.89
CA ARG A 167 -1.29 -7.51 -8.06
C ARG A 167 -1.31 -8.95 -7.57
N LEU A 168 -2.11 -9.25 -6.57
CA LEU A 168 -2.32 -10.61 -6.09
C LEU A 168 -3.08 -11.42 -7.14
N ASP A 169 -4.13 -10.85 -7.74
CA ASP A 169 -4.95 -11.49 -8.77
C ASP A 169 -4.18 -11.69 -10.09
N GLU A 170 -3.32 -10.76 -10.48
CA GLU A 170 -2.44 -10.92 -11.66
C GLU A 170 -1.57 -12.17 -11.57
N ARG A 171 -1.09 -12.51 -10.38
CA ARG A 171 -0.27 -13.70 -10.14
C ARG A 171 -1.05 -15.00 -10.08
N ARG A 172 -2.35 -14.95 -9.82
CA ARG A 172 -3.23 -16.12 -9.79
C ARG A 172 -3.66 -16.54 -11.19
N LYS A 173 -3.53 -15.66 -12.19
CA LYS A 173 -3.81 -16.00 -13.59
C LYS A 173 -2.68 -16.91 -14.09
N PRO A 174 -2.99 -18.12 -14.62
CA PRO A 174 -1.98 -18.97 -15.23
C PRO A 174 -1.32 -18.19 -16.38
N ASN A 175 0.02 -18.28 -16.47
CA ASN A 175 0.75 -17.76 -17.62
C ASN A 175 0.16 -18.38 -18.88
N SER A 176 -0.45 -17.57 -19.73
CA SER A 176 -1.03 -17.99 -21.03
C SER A 176 0.04 -18.38 -22.07
N ASN A 177 1.29 -18.59 -21.66
CA ASN A 177 2.41 -18.93 -22.53
C ASN A 177 2.89 -20.39 -22.43
N ASP A 178 2.16 -21.29 -21.76
CA ASP A 178 2.53 -22.72 -21.68
C ASP A 178 1.68 -23.59 -22.61
N THR A 179 1.35 -23.07 -23.81
CA THR A 179 0.79 -23.86 -24.92
C THR A 179 1.53 -23.50 -26.20
N ALA A 180 2.67 -24.13 -26.38
CA ALA A 180 3.28 -24.31 -27.70
C ALA A 180 4.06 -25.64 -27.72
#